data_c8372afa871c2c444da064ed9d1875e4
#
_entry.id   c8372afa871c2c444da064ed9d1875e4
#
_cell.length_a   1.000
_cell.length_b   1.000
_cell.length_c   1.000
_cell.angle_alpha   90.00
_cell.angle_beta   90.00
_cell.angle_gamma   90.00
#
_symmetry.space_group_name_H-M   'P 1'
#
loop_
_entity.id
_entity.type
_entity.pdbx_description
1 polymer ?
#
loop_
_entity_poly.entity_id
_entity_poly.type
_entity_poly.pdbx_seq_one_letter_code
_entity_poly.pdbx_strand_id
1 'polypeptide(L)'
;MTSFHLENKGLERLPGSWLIFLGALCWSTAGAVIKSFDTDPLLLAGMRSLLGGLILSVFIRPRKIRFDKWLLLLILFYTGMVTCALSTFRLTSATMVIAMQYTAPVWLFFLNWLLTKKPEKARVPAMLLIIGAVLLCLLEPVSGATARGNLIALNMGILFAGISICLKKVQHDNPLGLVAVMNLGGSLILLTLSLILPGTVIHVNAGDWFYILFLAIFQLSAGYFFYMLGLKKVTPQKGALLCVWEMILTPVWAFLMVRELPSWHVVIGALLLICALFWDNRVDRVIYEGKT
;
A
#
# COMPACT_ATOMS: atom_id res chain seq x y z
N MET A 1 16.82 -28.35 -12.51
CA MET A 1 16.04 -27.25 -11.87
C MET A 1 15.96 -26.13 -12.87
N THR A 2 14.97 -26.22 -13.73
CA THR A 2 14.70 -25.35 -14.85
C THR A 2 14.39 -23.95 -14.33
N SER A 3 15.24 -22.99 -14.68
CA SER A 3 14.99 -21.56 -14.56
C SER A 3 13.65 -21.26 -15.27
N PHE A 4 12.66 -20.90 -14.49
CA PHE A 4 11.43 -20.31 -15.02
C PHE A 4 11.81 -18.90 -15.50
N HIS A 5 12.55 -18.85 -16.61
CA HIS A 5 12.64 -17.68 -17.45
C HIS A 5 11.26 -17.53 -18.09
N LEU A 6 10.39 -16.83 -17.39
CA LEU A 6 9.32 -16.12 -18.05
C LEU A 6 10.03 -15.04 -18.91
N GLU A 7 10.60 -15.47 -20.03
CA GLU A 7 10.85 -14.62 -21.18
C GLU A 7 9.49 -14.17 -21.73
N ASN A 8 8.83 -13.34 -20.96
CA ASN A 8 7.63 -12.66 -21.42
C ASN A 8 8.10 -11.44 -22.22
N LYS A 9 8.68 -11.74 -23.42
CA LYS A 9 9.21 -10.73 -24.36
C LYS A 9 8.23 -9.59 -24.61
N GLY A 10 6.93 -9.82 -24.39
CA GLY A 10 5.88 -8.80 -24.48
C GLY A 10 5.92 -7.79 -23.31
N LEU A 11 5.98 -8.26 -22.06
CA LEU A 11 6.00 -7.40 -20.88
C LEU A 11 7.34 -6.68 -20.71
N GLU A 12 8.43 -7.29 -21.15
CA GLU A 12 9.75 -6.65 -21.16
C GLU A 12 9.83 -5.46 -22.14
N ARG A 13 8.99 -5.44 -23.17
CA ARG A 13 8.91 -4.31 -24.12
C ARG A 13 8.13 -3.11 -23.57
N LEU A 14 7.25 -3.33 -22.56
CA LEU A 14 6.47 -2.24 -21.98
C LEU A 14 7.36 -1.26 -21.22
N PRO A 15 7.11 0.05 -21.35
CA PRO A 15 7.77 1.06 -20.51
C PRO A 15 7.53 0.78 -19.03
N GLY A 16 8.52 1.05 -18.17
CA GLY A 16 8.38 0.86 -16.72
C GLY A 16 7.22 1.64 -16.12
N SER A 17 6.89 2.81 -16.68
CA SER A 17 5.74 3.62 -16.28
C SER A 17 4.41 2.89 -16.46
N TRP A 18 4.23 2.18 -17.57
CA TRP A 18 3.02 1.39 -17.82
C TRP A 18 2.89 0.20 -16.87
N LEU A 19 4.00 -0.47 -16.57
CA LEU A 19 4.01 -1.57 -15.61
C LEU A 19 3.60 -1.09 -14.21
N ILE A 20 4.12 0.06 -13.76
CA ILE A 20 3.73 0.63 -12.47
C ILE A 20 2.27 1.09 -12.48
N PHE A 21 1.79 1.68 -13.56
CA PHE A 21 0.38 2.02 -13.72
C PHE A 21 -0.53 0.78 -13.60
N LEU A 22 -0.16 -0.34 -14.23
CA LEU A 22 -0.89 -1.61 -14.09
C LEU A 22 -0.88 -2.11 -12.64
N GLY A 23 0.23 -1.96 -11.93
CA GLY A 23 0.31 -2.26 -10.49
C GLY A 23 -0.64 -1.39 -9.67
N ALA A 24 -0.63 -0.08 -9.89
CA ALA A 24 -1.52 0.87 -9.24
C ALA A 24 -3.00 0.60 -9.57
N LEU A 25 -3.31 0.24 -10.82
CA LEU A 25 -4.63 -0.18 -11.26
C LEU A 25 -5.12 -1.41 -10.47
N CYS A 26 -4.26 -2.41 -10.30
CA CYS A 26 -4.61 -3.59 -9.50
C CYS A 26 -4.87 -3.21 -8.04
N TRP A 27 -4.01 -2.40 -7.43
CA TRP A 27 -4.14 -2.00 -6.02
C TRP A 27 -5.38 -1.14 -5.77
N SER A 28 -5.74 -0.25 -6.68
CA SER A 28 -6.88 0.66 -6.54
C SER A 28 -8.23 -0.04 -6.38
N THR A 29 -8.34 -1.30 -6.78
CA THR A 29 -9.59 -2.09 -6.66
C THR A 29 -9.89 -2.53 -5.23
N ALA A 30 -8.90 -2.53 -4.33
CA ALA A 30 -9.00 -3.11 -2.99
C ALA A 30 -10.20 -2.59 -2.20
N GLY A 31 -10.35 -1.27 -2.08
CA GLY A 31 -11.38 -0.66 -1.25
C GLY A 31 -12.79 -1.01 -1.69
N ALA A 32 -13.06 -0.94 -2.99
CA ALA A 32 -14.36 -1.26 -3.56
C ALA A 32 -14.70 -2.75 -3.39
N VAL A 33 -13.75 -3.65 -3.68
CA VAL A 33 -13.95 -5.09 -3.53
C VAL A 33 -14.17 -5.47 -2.07
N ILE A 34 -13.39 -4.92 -1.12
CA ILE A 34 -13.54 -5.22 0.32
C ILE A 34 -14.93 -4.79 0.84
N LYS A 35 -15.50 -3.74 0.29
CA LYS A 35 -16.86 -3.27 0.64
C LYS A 35 -17.98 -4.09 0.02
N SER A 36 -17.69 -4.96 -0.95
CA SER A 36 -18.71 -5.71 -1.69
C SER A 36 -19.12 -7.02 -1.03
N PHE A 37 -18.47 -7.45 0.06
CA PHE A 37 -18.75 -8.71 0.75
C PHE A 37 -18.43 -8.61 2.25
N ASP A 38 -18.86 -9.60 3.05
CA ASP A 38 -18.97 -9.47 4.50
C ASP A 38 -18.13 -10.46 5.31
N THR A 39 -16.94 -10.79 4.83
CA THR A 39 -15.98 -11.60 5.60
C THR A 39 -15.27 -10.74 6.66
N ASP A 40 -14.99 -11.32 7.83
CA ASP A 40 -14.23 -10.63 8.89
C ASP A 40 -12.93 -10.02 8.35
N PRO A 41 -12.61 -8.73 8.65
CA PRO A 41 -11.44 -8.05 8.11
C PRO A 41 -10.11 -8.73 8.44
N LEU A 42 -9.98 -9.29 9.64
CA LEU A 42 -8.75 -9.93 10.08
C LEU A 42 -8.53 -11.27 9.38
N LEU A 43 -9.62 -12.07 9.28
CA LEU A 43 -9.62 -13.32 8.53
C LEU A 43 -9.32 -13.07 7.04
N LEU A 44 -10.00 -12.07 6.44
CA LEU A 44 -9.78 -11.67 5.05
C LEU A 44 -8.32 -11.26 4.80
N ALA A 45 -7.75 -10.46 5.70
CA ALA A 45 -6.36 -10.02 5.62
C ALA A 45 -5.40 -11.22 5.61
N GLY A 46 -5.63 -12.18 6.53
CA GLY A 46 -4.83 -13.39 6.64
C GLY A 46 -4.94 -14.29 5.41
N MET A 47 -6.17 -14.58 4.97
CA MET A 47 -6.42 -15.46 3.80
C MET A 47 -5.87 -14.86 2.51
N ARG A 48 -6.14 -13.58 2.25
CA ARG A 48 -5.62 -12.88 1.08
C ARG A 48 -4.09 -12.89 1.05
N SER A 49 -3.45 -12.59 2.20
CA SER A 49 -1.99 -12.58 2.30
C SER A 49 -1.40 -13.99 2.16
N LEU A 50 -2.07 -15.03 2.71
CA LEU A 50 -1.64 -16.41 2.54
C LEU A 50 -1.65 -16.83 1.05
N LEU A 51 -2.77 -16.66 0.39
CA LEU A 51 -2.92 -17.03 -1.01
C LEU A 51 -1.98 -16.23 -1.92
N GLY A 52 -1.91 -14.92 -1.73
CA GLY A 52 -0.98 -14.08 -2.48
C GLY A 52 0.49 -14.39 -2.22
N GLY A 53 0.85 -14.69 -0.96
CA GLY A 53 2.17 -15.15 -0.59
C GLY A 53 2.53 -16.50 -1.20
N LEU A 54 1.59 -17.44 -1.23
CA LEU A 54 1.78 -18.75 -1.89
C LEU A 54 1.99 -18.57 -3.41
N ILE A 55 1.20 -17.75 -4.08
CA ILE A 55 1.37 -17.46 -5.51
C ILE A 55 2.75 -16.85 -5.78
N LEU A 56 3.17 -15.89 -4.97
CA LEU A 56 4.47 -15.25 -5.13
C LEU A 56 5.64 -16.10 -4.63
N SER A 57 5.38 -17.20 -3.91
CA SER A 57 6.44 -18.08 -3.36
C SER A 57 7.31 -18.72 -4.43
N VAL A 58 6.80 -18.88 -5.65
CA VAL A 58 7.56 -19.37 -6.81
C VAL A 58 8.80 -18.50 -7.13
N PHE A 59 8.78 -17.25 -6.67
CA PHE A 59 9.88 -16.31 -6.84
C PHE A 59 10.86 -16.30 -5.64
N ILE A 60 10.59 -17.04 -4.56
CA ILE A 60 11.48 -17.09 -3.40
C ILE A 60 12.80 -17.74 -3.78
N ARG A 61 13.88 -17.01 -3.52
CA ARG A 61 15.26 -17.52 -3.60
C ARG A 61 15.86 -17.47 -2.20
N PRO A 62 15.79 -18.56 -1.41
CA PRO A 62 16.15 -18.56 0.02
C PRO A 62 17.56 -18.01 0.31
N ARG A 63 18.54 -18.31 -0.56
CA ARG A 63 19.93 -17.84 -0.42
C ARG A 63 20.07 -16.30 -0.55
N LYS A 64 19.04 -15.63 -1.04
CA LYS A 64 19.03 -14.18 -1.27
C LYS A 64 18.18 -13.41 -0.25
N ILE A 65 17.51 -14.10 0.68
CA ILE A 65 16.68 -13.48 1.71
C ILE A 65 17.39 -13.66 3.05
N ARG A 66 17.74 -12.54 3.67
CA ARG A 66 18.34 -12.52 5.02
C ARG A 66 17.22 -12.42 6.05
N PHE A 67 17.21 -13.38 6.97
CA PHE A 67 16.31 -13.37 8.13
C PHE A 67 16.97 -12.57 9.25
N ASP A 68 16.68 -11.29 9.33
CA ASP A 68 17.20 -10.38 10.34
C ASP A 68 16.05 -9.58 11.01
N LYS A 69 16.42 -8.73 11.98
CA LYS A 69 15.45 -7.88 12.68
C LYS A 69 14.65 -6.95 11.75
N TRP A 70 15.24 -6.52 10.63
CA TRP A 70 14.58 -5.63 9.70
C TRP A 70 13.50 -6.33 8.88
N LEU A 71 13.72 -7.61 8.53
CA LEU A 71 12.69 -8.45 7.91
C LEU A 71 11.53 -8.71 8.87
N LEU A 72 11.83 -8.99 10.16
CA LEU A 72 10.79 -9.16 11.18
C LEU A 72 9.96 -7.87 11.34
N LEU A 73 10.62 -6.72 11.47
CA LEU A 73 9.95 -5.42 11.54
C LEU A 73 9.14 -5.13 10.29
N LEU A 74 9.63 -5.47 9.10
CA LEU A 74 8.91 -5.34 7.84
C LEU A 74 7.60 -6.15 7.85
N ILE A 75 7.66 -7.41 8.31
CA ILE A 75 6.47 -8.27 8.44
C ILE A 75 5.48 -7.65 9.43
N LEU A 76 5.94 -7.15 10.58
CA LEU A 76 5.07 -6.54 11.60
C LEU A 76 4.41 -5.25 11.08
N PHE A 77 5.17 -4.34 10.46
CA PHE A 77 4.61 -3.12 9.88
C PHE A 77 3.63 -3.41 8.75
N TYR A 78 3.96 -4.37 7.88
CA TYR A 78 3.07 -4.82 6.82
C TYR A 78 1.77 -5.41 7.37
N THR A 79 1.88 -6.32 8.36
CA THR A 79 0.72 -6.94 9.01
C THR A 79 -0.17 -5.88 9.65
N GLY A 80 0.42 -4.94 10.39
CA GLY A 80 -0.31 -3.81 10.97
C GLY A 80 -1.00 -2.95 9.92
N MET A 81 -0.31 -2.64 8.81
CA MET A 81 -0.87 -1.84 7.71
C MET A 81 -2.06 -2.56 7.04
N VAL A 82 -1.92 -3.84 6.74
CA VAL A 82 -3.01 -4.61 6.11
C VAL A 82 -4.22 -4.72 7.02
N THR A 83 -4.01 -5.00 8.32
CA THR A 83 -5.08 -5.02 9.32
C THR A 83 -5.79 -3.67 9.40
N CYS A 84 -5.01 -2.59 9.49
CA CYS A 84 -5.51 -1.23 9.55
C CYS A 84 -6.34 -0.90 8.30
N ALA A 85 -5.82 -1.20 7.10
CA ALA A 85 -6.49 -0.95 5.83
C ALA A 85 -7.84 -1.69 5.74
N LEU A 86 -7.85 -3.01 5.95
CA LEU A 86 -9.06 -3.81 5.79
C LEU A 86 -10.13 -3.45 6.82
N SER A 87 -9.74 -3.19 8.07
CA SER A 87 -10.65 -2.73 9.09
C SER A 87 -11.24 -1.35 8.76
N THR A 88 -10.39 -0.46 8.24
CA THR A 88 -10.77 0.93 7.99
C THR A 88 -11.64 1.09 6.75
N PHE A 89 -11.45 0.28 5.69
CA PHE A 89 -12.31 0.30 4.50
C PHE A 89 -13.81 0.10 4.82
N ARG A 90 -14.13 -0.53 5.95
CA ARG A 90 -15.52 -0.71 6.42
C ARG A 90 -16.01 0.40 7.31
N LEU A 91 -15.11 1.22 7.86
CA LEU A 91 -15.41 2.26 8.83
C LEU A 91 -15.39 3.67 8.25
N THR A 92 -14.84 3.83 7.04
CA THR A 92 -14.75 5.13 6.37
C THR A 92 -14.73 4.96 4.83
N SER A 93 -14.57 6.06 4.08
CA SER A 93 -14.51 5.98 2.62
C SER A 93 -13.23 5.29 2.12
N ALA A 94 -13.33 4.57 1.00
CA ALA A 94 -12.18 3.91 0.39
C ALA A 94 -11.07 4.92 0.03
N THR A 95 -11.48 6.09 -0.46
CA THR A 95 -10.55 7.16 -0.83
C THR A 95 -9.83 7.74 0.39
N MET A 96 -10.53 7.88 1.52
CA MET A 96 -9.97 8.33 2.80
C MET A 96 -8.85 7.39 3.28
N VAL A 97 -9.08 6.08 3.22
CA VAL A 97 -8.08 5.07 3.63
C VAL A 97 -6.79 5.22 2.83
N ILE A 98 -6.91 5.32 1.50
CA ILE A 98 -5.76 5.49 0.62
C ILE A 98 -5.09 6.85 0.83
N ALA A 99 -5.86 7.93 1.01
CA ALA A 99 -5.30 9.25 1.30
C ALA A 99 -4.43 9.24 2.57
N MET A 100 -4.88 8.56 3.64
CA MET A 100 -4.12 8.45 4.88
C MET A 100 -2.81 7.65 4.72
N GLN A 101 -2.77 6.65 3.86
CA GLN A 101 -1.53 5.93 3.54
C GLN A 101 -0.47 6.87 2.93
N TYR A 102 -0.89 7.81 2.08
CA TYR A 102 0.00 8.79 1.44
C TYR A 102 0.47 9.93 2.38
N THR A 103 0.12 9.86 3.67
CA THR A 103 0.74 10.73 4.69
C THR A 103 2.14 10.25 5.12
N ALA A 104 2.57 9.08 4.69
CA ALA A 104 3.88 8.51 5.03
C ALA A 104 5.08 9.47 4.84
N PRO A 105 5.15 10.32 3.80
CA PRO A 105 6.24 11.30 3.67
C PRO A 105 6.36 12.25 4.86
N VAL A 106 5.25 12.64 5.49
CA VAL A 106 5.25 13.50 6.69
C VAL A 106 5.95 12.79 7.85
N TRP A 107 5.61 11.53 8.07
CA TRP A 107 6.21 10.72 9.13
C TRP A 107 7.70 10.49 8.89
N LEU A 108 8.10 10.22 7.63
CA LEU A 108 9.50 10.10 7.24
C LEU A 108 10.27 11.41 7.43
N PHE A 109 9.67 12.55 7.09
CA PHE A 109 10.24 13.87 7.30
C PHE A 109 10.49 14.14 8.78
N PHE A 110 9.49 13.94 9.63
CA PHE A 110 9.61 14.12 11.08
C PHE A 110 10.66 13.19 11.69
N LEU A 111 10.68 11.93 11.29
CA LEU A 111 11.68 10.99 11.77
C LEU A 111 13.09 11.40 11.35
N ASN A 112 13.27 11.79 10.09
CA ASN A 112 14.57 12.29 9.61
C ASN A 112 15.01 13.54 10.38
N TRP A 113 14.10 14.48 10.60
CA TRP A 113 14.37 15.67 11.41
C TRP A 113 14.78 15.33 12.85
N LEU A 114 14.06 14.42 13.52
CA LEU A 114 14.40 13.99 14.88
C LEU A 114 15.80 13.37 14.95
N LEU A 115 16.16 12.54 13.96
CA LEU A 115 17.44 11.84 13.92
C LEU A 115 18.62 12.76 13.54
N THR A 116 18.42 13.66 12.58
CA THR A 116 19.49 14.51 12.05
C THR A 116 19.57 15.86 12.72
N LYS A 117 18.51 16.28 13.44
CA LYS A 117 18.29 17.62 14.00
C LYS A 117 18.31 18.74 12.94
N LYS A 118 18.28 18.40 11.67
CA LYS A 118 18.30 19.34 10.54
C LYS A 118 17.11 19.07 9.63
N PRO A 119 16.05 19.90 9.68
CA PRO A 119 14.92 19.76 8.78
C PRO A 119 15.30 20.13 7.35
N GLU A 120 14.87 19.34 6.39
CA GLU A 120 15.04 19.66 4.96
C GLU A 120 14.01 20.72 4.55
N LYS A 121 14.38 22.01 4.71
CA LYS A 121 13.46 23.15 4.51
C LYS A 121 12.74 23.13 3.14
N ALA A 122 13.39 22.61 2.10
CA ALA A 122 12.80 22.50 0.76
C ALA A 122 11.56 21.59 0.71
N ARG A 123 11.42 20.65 1.65
CA ARG A 123 10.27 19.73 1.74
C ARG A 123 9.10 20.28 2.55
N VAL A 124 9.32 21.35 3.34
CA VAL A 124 8.27 21.92 4.19
C VAL A 124 6.98 22.25 3.44
N PRO A 125 7.01 22.86 2.23
CA PRO A 125 5.78 23.12 1.49
C PRO A 125 4.99 21.83 1.17
N ALA A 126 5.67 20.74 0.80
CA ALA A 126 5.01 19.46 0.58
C ALA A 126 4.35 18.93 1.86
N MET A 127 5.03 19.05 3.01
CA MET A 127 4.49 18.61 4.30
C MET A 127 3.25 19.42 4.69
N LEU A 128 3.25 20.73 4.46
CA LEU A 128 2.08 21.60 4.73
C LEU A 128 0.90 21.22 3.82
N LEU A 129 1.14 20.92 2.55
CA LEU A 129 0.10 20.44 1.63
C LEU A 129 -0.50 19.12 2.10
N ILE A 130 0.34 18.16 2.55
CA ILE A 130 -0.15 16.86 3.07
C ILE A 130 -0.98 17.07 4.35
N ILE A 131 -0.51 17.91 5.29
CA ILE A 131 -1.26 18.20 6.52
C ILE A 131 -2.59 18.86 6.19
N GLY A 132 -2.61 19.85 5.28
CA GLY A 132 -3.83 20.50 4.81
C GLY A 132 -4.81 19.50 4.16
N ALA A 133 -4.30 18.57 3.35
CA ALA A 133 -5.08 17.50 2.73
C ALA A 133 -5.72 16.58 3.79
N VAL A 134 -4.94 16.17 4.80
CA VAL A 134 -5.44 15.33 5.90
C VAL A 134 -6.54 16.06 6.67
N LEU A 135 -6.33 17.32 7.03
CA LEU A 135 -7.33 18.11 7.75
C LEU A 135 -8.63 18.23 6.96
N LEU A 136 -8.55 18.47 5.64
CA LEU A 136 -9.72 18.48 4.75
C LEU A 136 -10.43 17.13 4.73
N CYS A 137 -9.71 16.04 4.58
CA CYS A 137 -10.29 14.69 4.58
C CYS A 137 -10.96 14.35 5.92
N LEU A 138 -10.40 14.82 7.06
CA LEU A 138 -11.01 14.63 8.38
C LEU A 138 -12.31 15.40 8.58
N LEU A 139 -12.55 16.44 7.81
CA LEU A 139 -13.81 17.20 7.80
C LEU A 139 -14.89 16.55 6.93
N GLU A 140 -14.60 15.42 6.29
CA GLU A 140 -15.56 14.72 5.44
C GLU A 140 -16.79 14.26 6.24
N PRO A 141 -18.00 14.76 5.91
CA PRO A 141 -19.25 14.31 6.50
C PRO A 141 -19.72 13.02 5.82
N VAL A 142 -19.07 11.89 6.10
CA VAL A 142 -19.50 10.60 5.53
C VAL A 142 -20.57 9.98 6.42
N SER A 143 -21.74 9.69 5.85
CA SER A 143 -22.77 8.86 6.49
C SER A 143 -22.18 7.47 6.73
N GLY A 144 -22.02 7.10 8.00
CA GLY A 144 -21.40 5.82 8.41
C GLY A 144 -19.90 5.86 8.68
N ALA A 145 -19.16 6.95 8.30
CA ALA A 145 -17.80 7.13 8.74
C ALA A 145 -17.77 7.50 10.22
N THR A 146 -17.03 6.75 10.98
CA THR A 146 -16.82 7.04 12.39
C THR A 146 -15.49 7.81 12.56
N ALA A 147 -15.46 8.77 13.48
CA ALA A 147 -14.20 9.41 13.90
C ALA A 147 -13.14 8.36 14.27
N ARG A 148 -13.58 7.21 14.80
CA ARG A 148 -12.75 6.04 15.08
C ARG A 148 -12.11 5.46 13.82
N GLY A 149 -12.87 5.33 12.71
CA GLY A 149 -12.34 4.85 11.42
C GLY A 149 -11.25 5.78 10.90
N ASN A 150 -11.47 7.09 10.95
CA ASN A 150 -10.50 8.08 10.50
C ASN A 150 -9.21 8.09 11.34
N LEU A 151 -9.32 7.93 12.67
CA LEU A 151 -8.17 7.81 13.56
C LEU A 151 -7.36 6.53 13.30
N ILE A 152 -8.04 5.42 13.03
CA ILE A 152 -7.37 4.17 12.66
C ILE A 152 -6.65 4.36 11.32
N ALA A 153 -7.31 4.99 10.31
CA ALA A 153 -6.71 5.25 9.01
C ALA A 153 -5.41 6.05 9.09
N LEU A 154 -5.30 7.01 10.00
CA LEU A 154 -4.09 7.83 10.17
C LEU A 154 -2.83 6.98 10.49
N ASN A 155 -3.01 5.84 11.18
CA ASN A 155 -1.90 4.92 11.44
C ASN A 155 -1.32 4.29 10.16
N MET A 156 -2.07 4.24 9.06
CA MET A 156 -1.58 3.68 7.80
C MET A 156 -0.35 4.43 7.29
N GLY A 157 -0.30 5.75 7.42
CA GLY A 157 0.87 6.54 7.04
C GLY A 157 2.10 6.20 7.86
N ILE A 158 1.94 6.01 9.18
CA ILE A 158 3.04 5.60 10.09
C ILE A 158 3.55 4.21 9.71
N LEU A 159 2.63 3.26 9.52
CA LEU A 159 2.95 1.87 9.19
C LEU A 159 3.63 1.78 7.82
N PHE A 160 3.15 2.54 6.84
CA PHE A 160 3.76 2.59 5.51
C PHE A 160 5.14 3.26 5.52
N ALA A 161 5.34 4.29 6.35
CA ALA A 161 6.68 4.85 6.59
C ALA A 161 7.63 3.81 7.19
N GLY A 162 7.16 3.02 8.17
CA GLY A 162 7.90 1.91 8.75
C GLY A 162 8.29 0.84 7.72
N ILE A 163 7.35 0.45 6.85
CA ILE A 163 7.61 -0.47 5.73
C ILE A 163 8.71 0.11 4.83
N SER A 164 8.62 1.40 4.47
CA SER A 164 9.59 2.07 3.58
C SER A 164 10.99 2.07 4.16
N ILE A 165 11.13 2.32 5.47
CA ILE A 165 12.42 2.26 6.18
C ILE A 165 12.97 0.83 6.17
N CYS A 166 12.13 -0.14 6.51
CA CYS A 166 12.56 -1.54 6.54
C CYS A 166 12.98 -2.03 5.16
N LEU A 167 12.22 -1.73 4.11
CA LEU A 167 12.56 -2.07 2.74
C LEU A 167 13.92 -1.49 2.32
N LYS A 168 14.24 -0.27 2.75
CA LYS A 168 15.56 0.35 2.49
C LYS A 168 16.69 -0.36 3.24
N LYS A 169 16.42 -0.92 4.43
CA LYS A 169 17.42 -1.63 5.25
C LYS A 169 17.59 -3.08 4.84
N VAL A 170 16.51 -3.71 4.42
CA VAL A 170 16.50 -5.06 3.89
C VAL A 170 16.90 -4.99 2.40
N GLN A 171 18.20 -4.86 2.10
CA GLN A 171 18.69 -4.82 0.71
C GLN A 171 18.51 -6.16 0.02
N HIS A 172 17.72 -6.24 -1.07
CA HIS A 172 17.41 -7.49 -1.74
C HIS A 172 17.59 -7.49 -3.24
N ASP A 173 18.29 -8.53 -3.69
CA ASP A 173 18.34 -8.94 -5.11
C ASP A 173 17.06 -9.67 -5.56
N ASN A 174 16.14 -9.95 -4.65
CA ASN A 174 14.90 -10.71 -4.94
C ASN A 174 13.64 -10.03 -4.36
N PRO A 175 13.18 -8.92 -4.94
CA PRO A 175 12.07 -8.15 -4.39
C PRO A 175 10.74 -8.91 -4.36
N LEU A 176 10.43 -9.74 -5.37
CA LEU A 176 9.19 -10.54 -5.37
C LEU A 176 9.23 -11.65 -4.30
N GLY A 177 10.39 -12.29 -4.11
CA GLY A 177 10.56 -13.25 -3.02
C GLY A 177 10.41 -12.59 -1.64
N LEU A 178 10.89 -11.34 -1.48
CA LEU A 178 10.68 -10.58 -0.26
C LEU A 178 9.20 -10.30 0.01
N VAL A 179 8.47 -9.89 -1.02
CA VAL A 179 7.01 -9.68 -0.92
C VAL A 179 6.30 -10.98 -0.55
N ALA A 180 6.71 -12.11 -1.13
CA ALA A 180 6.16 -13.42 -0.76
C ALA A 180 6.38 -13.74 0.72
N VAL A 181 7.62 -13.58 1.22
CA VAL A 181 7.94 -13.84 2.64
C VAL A 181 7.20 -12.88 3.57
N MET A 182 7.10 -11.62 3.22
CA MET A 182 6.35 -10.61 3.95
C MET A 182 4.87 -11.00 4.07
N ASN A 183 4.26 -11.44 2.97
CA ASN A 183 2.87 -11.88 2.94
C ASN A 183 2.65 -13.19 3.71
N LEU A 184 3.52 -14.19 3.55
CA LEU A 184 3.42 -15.46 4.29
C LEU A 184 3.63 -15.25 5.79
N GLY A 185 4.63 -14.45 6.19
CA GLY A 185 4.85 -14.10 7.60
C GLY A 185 3.69 -13.32 8.18
N GLY A 186 3.17 -12.34 7.44
CA GLY A 186 1.99 -11.56 7.82
C GLY A 186 0.73 -12.42 7.94
N SER A 187 0.51 -13.36 6.99
CA SER A 187 -0.64 -14.25 7.04
C SER A 187 -0.63 -15.17 8.26
N LEU A 188 0.54 -15.67 8.65
CA LEU A 188 0.69 -16.50 9.84
C LEU A 188 0.23 -15.73 11.09
N ILE A 189 0.67 -14.48 11.26
CA ILE A 189 0.27 -13.63 12.38
C ILE A 189 -1.25 -13.35 12.32
N LEU A 190 -1.76 -12.94 11.15
CA LEU A 190 -3.15 -12.54 10.98
C LEU A 190 -4.13 -13.69 11.21
N LEU A 191 -3.85 -14.87 10.66
CA LEU A 191 -4.67 -16.05 10.85
C LEU A 191 -4.62 -16.55 12.30
N THR A 192 -3.45 -16.51 12.94
CA THR A 192 -3.33 -16.83 14.37
C THR A 192 -4.16 -15.86 15.20
N LEU A 193 -4.07 -14.56 14.94
CA LEU A 193 -4.87 -13.56 15.65
C LEU A 193 -6.36 -13.74 15.39
N SER A 194 -6.79 -14.09 14.19
CA SER A 194 -8.20 -14.35 13.88
C SER A 194 -8.77 -15.55 14.63
N LEU A 195 -7.93 -16.52 14.99
CA LEU A 195 -8.34 -17.68 15.79
C LEU A 195 -8.40 -17.39 17.29
N ILE A 196 -7.59 -16.46 17.78
CA ILE A 196 -7.43 -16.21 19.22
C ILE A 196 -8.30 -15.05 19.70
N LEU A 197 -8.49 -14.02 18.85
CA LEU A 197 -9.23 -12.82 19.27
C LEU A 197 -10.73 -13.10 19.37
N PRO A 198 -11.35 -12.78 20.53
CA PRO A 198 -12.80 -12.95 20.69
C PRO A 198 -13.56 -12.01 19.76
N GLY A 199 -14.63 -12.51 19.17
CA GLY A 199 -15.49 -11.76 18.26
C GLY A 199 -15.10 -11.83 16.78
N THR A 200 -13.98 -12.47 16.42
CA THR A 200 -13.64 -12.75 15.03
C THR A 200 -14.53 -13.85 14.49
N VAL A 201 -15.26 -13.56 13.42
CA VAL A 201 -16.12 -14.56 12.76
C VAL A 201 -15.30 -15.38 11.78
N ILE A 202 -15.04 -16.64 12.15
CA ILE A 202 -14.29 -17.59 11.30
C ILE A 202 -15.28 -18.30 10.37
N HIS A 203 -15.91 -17.52 9.52
CA HIS A 203 -16.80 -18.06 8.49
C HIS A 203 -16.58 -17.32 7.18
N VAL A 204 -16.50 -18.07 6.09
CA VAL A 204 -16.39 -17.56 4.73
C VAL A 204 -17.51 -18.19 3.91
N ASN A 205 -18.41 -17.36 3.43
CA ASN A 205 -19.47 -17.84 2.54
C ASN A 205 -18.87 -18.31 1.21
N ALA A 206 -19.52 -19.28 0.55
CA ALA A 206 -19.03 -19.80 -0.72
C ALA A 206 -18.85 -18.70 -1.79
N GLY A 207 -19.72 -17.69 -1.80
CA GLY A 207 -19.61 -16.53 -2.70
C GLY A 207 -18.42 -15.62 -2.43
N ASP A 208 -17.98 -15.52 -1.16
CA ASP A 208 -16.89 -14.63 -0.76
C ASP A 208 -15.53 -15.11 -1.27
N TRP A 209 -15.39 -16.41 -1.56
CA TRP A 209 -14.16 -16.97 -2.12
C TRP A 209 -13.75 -16.32 -3.43
N PHE A 210 -14.71 -15.94 -4.27
CA PHE A 210 -14.42 -15.22 -5.51
C PHE A 210 -13.68 -13.90 -5.22
N TYR A 211 -14.17 -13.11 -4.25
CA TYR A 211 -13.56 -11.84 -3.87
C TYR A 211 -12.19 -12.02 -3.21
N ILE A 212 -12.06 -13.03 -2.34
CA ILE A 212 -10.78 -13.36 -1.67
C ILE A 212 -9.72 -13.75 -2.70
N LEU A 213 -10.08 -14.62 -3.66
CA LEU A 213 -9.17 -15.02 -4.74
C LEU A 213 -8.84 -13.85 -5.66
N PHE A 214 -9.82 -13.03 -6.00
CA PHE A 214 -9.58 -11.80 -6.78
C PHE A 214 -8.58 -10.88 -6.08
N LEU A 215 -8.76 -10.63 -4.78
CA LEU A 215 -7.85 -9.80 -3.98
C LEU A 215 -6.46 -10.44 -3.89
N ALA A 216 -6.34 -11.75 -3.73
CA ALA A 216 -5.05 -12.43 -3.64
C ALA A 216 -4.30 -12.44 -4.98
N ILE A 217 -4.99 -12.76 -6.07
CA ILE A 217 -4.38 -12.94 -7.40
C ILE A 217 -4.18 -11.59 -8.07
N PHE A 218 -5.25 -10.85 -8.25
CA PHE A 218 -5.24 -9.62 -9.05
C PHE A 218 -4.70 -8.46 -8.24
N GLN A 219 -5.32 -8.15 -7.11
CA GLN A 219 -4.97 -6.95 -6.34
C GLN A 219 -3.58 -7.09 -5.70
N LEU A 220 -3.29 -8.22 -5.05
CA LEU A 220 -2.02 -8.36 -4.32
C LEU A 220 -0.91 -8.90 -5.23
N SER A 221 -1.06 -10.11 -5.80
CA SER A 221 0.04 -10.77 -6.52
C SER A 221 0.37 -10.07 -7.84
N ALA A 222 -0.63 -9.79 -8.69
CA ALA A 222 -0.41 -9.10 -9.95
C ALA A 222 0.02 -7.64 -9.73
N GLY A 223 -0.56 -6.94 -8.73
CA GLY A 223 -0.18 -5.58 -8.36
C GLY A 223 1.30 -5.48 -8.03
N TYR A 224 1.80 -6.31 -7.10
CA TYR A 224 3.22 -6.34 -6.76
C TYR A 224 4.10 -6.83 -7.91
N PHE A 225 3.63 -7.80 -8.70
CA PHE A 225 4.39 -8.29 -9.86
C PHE A 225 4.66 -7.18 -10.87
N PHE A 226 3.63 -6.46 -11.29
CA PHE A 226 3.78 -5.34 -12.24
C PHE A 226 4.59 -4.20 -11.64
N TYR A 227 4.33 -3.83 -10.40
CA TYR A 227 5.07 -2.79 -9.72
C TYR A 227 6.57 -3.08 -9.64
N MET A 228 6.95 -4.29 -9.22
CA MET A 228 8.35 -4.69 -9.10
C MET A 228 9.06 -4.79 -10.46
N LEU A 229 8.36 -5.25 -11.51
CA LEU A 229 8.89 -5.23 -12.89
C LEU A 229 9.12 -3.78 -13.37
N GLY A 230 8.18 -2.90 -13.08
CA GLY A 230 8.28 -1.49 -13.44
C GLY A 230 9.43 -0.78 -12.72
N LEU A 231 9.63 -1.04 -11.43
CA LEU A 231 10.72 -0.45 -10.63
C LEU A 231 12.12 -0.83 -11.13
N LYS A 232 12.28 -1.94 -11.86
CA LYS A 232 13.55 -2.27 -12.52
C LYS A 232 13.90 -1.32 -13.66
N LYS A 233 12.94 -0.55 -14.17
CA LYS A 233 13.07 0.29 -15.38
C LYS A 233 12.93 1.78 -15.10
N VAL A 234 12.55 2.18 -13.90
CA VAL A 234 12.39 3.57 -13.48
C VAL A 234 13.07 3.82 -12.14
N THR A 235 13.36 5.08 -11.84
CA THR A 235 13.88 5.45 -10.52
C THR A 235 12.81 5.22 -9.44
N PRO A 236 13.20 4.91 -8.19
CA PRO A 236 12.24 4.74 -7.09
C PRO A 236 11.30 5.93 -6.90
N GLN A 237 11.81 7.17 -7.11
CA GLN A 237 11.03 8.40 -7.02
C GLN A 237 9.93 8.44 -8.09
N LYS A 238 10.27 8.09 -9.35
CA LYS A 238 9.29 8.01 -10.43
C LYS A 238 8.28 6.90 -10.18
N GLY A 239 8.71 5.78 -9.58
CA GLY A 239 7.84 4.69 -9.17
C GLY A 239 6.80 5.15 -8.15
N ALA A 240 7.24 5.81 -7.08
CA ALA A 240 6.36 6.35 -6.04
C ALA A 240 5.35 7.37 -6.61
N LEU A 241 5.80 8.26 -7.52
CA LEU A 241 4.92 9.22 -8.18
C LEU A 241 3.83 8.52 -9.02
N LEU A 242 4.20 7.47 -9.74
CA LEU A 242 3.24 6.73 -10.57
C LEU A 242 2.20 5.95 -9.76
N CYS A 243 2.51 5.58 -8.51
CA CYS A 243 1.53 4.96 -7.61
C CYS A 243 0.38 5.91 -7.22
N VAL A 244 0.51 7.22 -7.43
CA VAL A 244 -0.60 8.19 -7.25
C VAL A 244 -1.83 7.83 -8.09
N TRP A 245 -1.66 7.09 -9.19
CA TRP A 245 -2.80 6.55 -9.96
C TRP A 245 -3.73 5.67 -9.11
N GLU A 246 -3.21 4.98 -8.11
CA GLU A 246 -4.06 4.24 -7.15
C GLU A 246 -5.07 5.17 -6.47
N MET A 247 -4.63 6.33 -6.00
CA MET A 247 -5.50 7.31 -5.35
C MET A 247 -6.56 7.89 -6.30
N ILE A 248 -6.21 8.09 -7.57
CA ILE A 248 -7.14 8.61 -8.59
C ILE A 248 -8.17 7.55 -8.98
N LEU A 249 -7.75 6.29 -9.11
CA LEU A 249 -8.60 5.19 -9.56
C LEU A 249 -9.49 4.62 -8.46
N THR A 250 -9.08 4.70 -7.19
CA THR A 250 -9.85 4.18 -6.05
C THR A 250 -11.28 4.73 -6.00
N PRO A 251 -11.55 6.05 -6.08
CA PRO A 251 -12.92 6.56 -6.08
C PRO A 251 -13.72 6.14 -7.31
N VAL A 252 -13.07 5.89 -8.46
CA VAL A 252 -13.74 5.39 -9.66
C VAL A 252 -14.31 3.99 -9.39
N TRP A 253 -13.52 3.09 -8.82
CA TRP A 253 -13.98 1.75 -8.46
C TRP A 253 -15.03 1.78 -7.34
N ALA A 254 -14.85 2.64 -6.33
CA ALA A 254 -15.82 2.82 -5.26
C ALA A 254 -17.18 3.26 -5.81
N PHE A 255 -17.20 4.19 -6.78
CA PHE A 255 -18.43 4.59 -7.45
C PHE A 255 -19.04 3.45 -8.29
N LEU A 256 -18.24 2.76 -9.09
CA LEU A 256 -18.74 1.72 -9.99
C LEU A 256 -19.30 0.50 -9.26
N MET A 257 -18.62 0.05 -8.18
CA MET A 257 -18.97 -1.19 -7.49
C MET A 257 -19.96 -1.00 -6.34
N VAL A 258 -19.77 0.05 -5.53
CA VAL A 258 -20.55 0.27 -4.30
C VAL A 258 -21.32 1.60 -4.29
N ARG A 259 -21.34 2.33 -5.40
CA ARG A 259 -22.01 3.64 -5.58
C ARG A 259 -21.56 4.69 -4.56
N GLU A 260 -20.36 4.57 -4.04
CA GLU A 260 -19.76 5.54 -3.13
C GLU A 260 -19.17 6.70 -3.94
N LEU A 261 -19.72 7.90 -3.72
CA LEU A 261 -19.18 9.13 -4.29
C LEU A 261 -18.25 9.79 -3.26
N PRO A 262 -17.01 10.11 -3.63
CA PRO A 262 -16.14 10.86 -2.74
C PRO A 262 -16.73 12.26 -2.52
N SER A 263 -16.67 12.74 -1.29
CA SER A 263 -17.04 14.13 -1.00
C SER A 263 -16.03 15.10 -1.63
N TRP A 264 -16.45 16.37 -1.82
CA TRP A 264 -15.55 17.39 -2.34
C TRP A 264 -14.31 17.60 -1.45
N HIS A 265 -14.42 17.37 -0.13
CA HIS A 265 -13.30 17.43 0.81
C HIS A 265 -12.21 16.41 0.45
N VAL A 266 -12.62 15.17 0.18
CA VAL A 266 -11.69 14.10 -0.22
C VAL A 266 -11.08 14.37 -1.60
N VAL A 267 -11.87 14.90 -2.54
CA VAL A 267 -11.36 15.25 -3.88
C VAL A 267 -10.29 16.33 -3.79
N ILE A 268 -10.55 17.41 -3.06
CA ILE A 268 -9.56 18.48 -2.86
C ILE A 268 -8.38 17.97 -2.06
N GLY A 269 -8.60 17.19 -1.00
CA GLY A 269 -7.54 16.54 -0.23
C GLY A 269 -6.62 15.68 -1.10
N ALA A 270 -7.20 14.86 -1.98
CA ALA A 270 -6.44 14.05 -2.95
C ALA A 270 -5.61 14.91 -3.90
N LEU A 271 -6.17 16.00 -4.43
CA LEU A 271 -5.42 16.94 -5.28
C LEU A 271 -4.25 17.59 -4.54
N LEU A 272 -4.43 18.00 -3.28
CA LEU A 272 -3.35 18.54 -2.44
C LEU A 272 -2.24 17.50 -2.21
N LEU A 273 -2.61 16.24 -1.96
CA LEU A 273 -1.63 15.15 -1.81
C LEU A 273 -0.86 14.90 -3.10
N ILE A 274 -1.53 14.94 -4.25
CA ILE A 274 -0.88 14.83 -5.56
C ILE A 274 0.11 15.98 -5.75
N CYS A 275 -0.30 17.23 -5.48
CA CYS A 275 0.58 18.39 -5.56
C CYS A 275 1.79 18.25 -4.62
N ALA A 276 1.58 17.77 -3.39
CA ALA A 276 2.65 17.53 -2.42
C ALA A 276 3.67 16.49 -2.91
N LEU A 277 3.19 15.37 -3.47
CA LEU A 277 4.04 14.33 -4.03
C LEU A 277 4.85 14.84 -5.23
N PHE A 278 4.24 15.64 -6.10
CA PHE A 278 4.96 16.29 -7.21
C PHE A 278 6.05 17.24 -6.71
N TRP A 279 5.75 18.03 -5.66
CA TRP A 279 6.72 18.95 -5.06
C TRP A 279 7.88 18.18 -4.44
N ASP A 280 7.59 17.17 -3.63
CA ASP A 280 8.62 16.34 -2.97
C ASP A 280 9.55 15.66 -3.99
N ASN A 281 9.00 15.11 -5.07
CA ASN A 281 9.78 14.55 -6.17
C ASN A 281 10.66 15.60 -6.90
N ARG A 282 10.16 16.85 -7.01
CA ARG A 282 10.97 17.95 -7.59
C ARG A 282 12.15 18.29 -6.69
N VAL A 283 11.92 18.33 -5.38
CA VAL A 283 13.00 18.58 -4.39
C VAL A 283 14.05 17.47 -4.46
N ASP A 284 13.64 16.20 -4.57
CA ASP A 284 14.56 15.08 -4.72
C ASP A 284 15.45 15.23 -5.96
N ARG A 285 14.89 15.60 -7.11
CA ARG A 285 15.66 15.83 -8.34
C ARG A 285 16.71 16.91 -8.14
N VAL A 286 16.33 18.06 -7.58
CA VAL A 286 17.26 19.19 -7.36
C VAL A 286 18.39 18.79 -6.39
N ILE A 287 18.10 18.04 -5.34
CA ILE A 287 19.10 17.59 -4.37
C ILE A 287 20.06 16.56 -4.99
N TYR A 288 19.57 15.67 -5.86
CA TYR A 288 20.40 14.63 -6.50
C TYR A 288 21.15 15.15 -7.71
N GLU A 289 20.55 15.98 -8.56
CA GLU A 289 21.20 16.57 -9.74
C GLU A 289 22.21 17.67 -9.36
N GLY A 290 22.02 18.35 -8.22
CA GLY A 290 22.98 19.32 -7.70
C GLY A 290 24.22 18.71 -7.02
N LYS A 291 24.30 17.38 -6.94
CA LYS A 291 25.45 16.62 -6.40
C LYS A 291 26.27 15.90 -7.46
N THR A 292 25.86 15.95 -8.73
CA THR A 292 26.63 15.50 -9.91
C THR A 292 27.25 16.68 -10.61
#